data_85890effbe1f2d0104eae7e9a355f2b2
#
_entry.id   85890effbe1f2d0104eae7e9a355f2b2
#
_cell.length_a   1.000
_cell.length_b   1.000
_cell.length_c   1.000
_cell.angle_alpha   90.00
_cell.angle_beta   90.00
_cell.angle_gamma   90.00
#
_symmetry.space_group_name_H-M   'P 1'
#
loop_
_entity.id
_entity.type
_entity.pdbx_description
1 polymer ?
#
loop_
_entity_poly.entity_id
_entity_poly.type
_entity_poly.pdbx_seq_one_letter_code
_entity_poly.pdbx_strand_id
1 'polypeptide(L)'
;MGVSRSGYYKWKRREKSDRDLKREEMISLVEAVHEKHRSHGYRWTAAYIRLQYGYNCSDNFIYKCFRFLGIAAETKHQVHYRKRKEKDKYPNLIFTTWETIDGPRQVIVSDMTAFKFWILYFEVTFYFDVFTKEILTYRIAARKGDSQQYIDGLEDVRELLKGHTEPVVLHTDQGSVYASVAYNELIKDTVIVSSMSRAGKPTDNPVNESINGWMKEELYIDFKISECSRKDEFAEAP
;
A
#
# COMPACT_ATOMS: atom_id res chain seq x y z
N MET A 1 31.76 37.63 12.53
CA MET A 1 30.92 38.01 11.39
C MET A 1 31.52 39.27 10.76
N GLY A 2 31.95 39.23 9.48
CA GLY A 2 32.59 40.34 8.77
C GLY A 2 31.63 41.36 8.20
N VAL A 3 30.69 41.85 9.00
CA VAL A 3 29.72 42.87 8.56
C VAL A 3 30.26 44.27 8.90
N SER A 4 30.35 45.13 7.89
CA SER A 4 30.80 46.53 8.13
C SER A 4 29.78 47.31 8.97
N ARG A 5 30.25 48.21 9.82
CA ARG A 5 29.41 49.06 10.68
C ARG A 5 28.39 49.89 9.85
N SER A 6 28.83 50.44 8.74
CA SER A 6 27.96 51.19 7.82
C SER A 6 26.87 50.30 7.18
N GLY A 7 27.23 49.08 6.76
CA GLY A 7 26.31 48.10 6.24
C GLY A 7 25.20 47.72 7.25
N TYR A 8 25.60 47.51 8.50
CA TYR A 8 24.65 47.23 9.59
C TYR A 8 23.64 48.34 9.81
N TYR A 9 24.13 49.60 9.91
CA TYR A 9 23.22 50.74 10.10
C TYR A 9 22.30 51.01 8.87
N LYS A 10 22.83 50.81 7.67
CA LYS A 10 22.02 50.90 6.43
C LYS A 10 20.91 49.82 6.42
N TRP A 11 21.25 48.60 6.79
CA TRP A 11 20.27 47.53 6.93
C TRP A 11 19.23 47.83 8.03
N LYS A 12 19.66 48.30 9.18
CA LYS A 12 18.77 48.62 10.33
C LYS A 12 17.78 49.75 10.04
N ARG A 13 18.15 50.71 9.16
CA ARG A 13 17.28 51.85 8.77
C ARG A 13 16.52 51.60 7.49
N ARG A 14 16.68 50.43 6.87
CA ARG A 14 16.01 50.09 5.62
C ARG A 14 14.51 49.93 5.86
N GLU A 15 13.71 50.68 5.17
CA GLU A 15 12.27 50.44 5.08
C GLU A 15 12.03 49.15 4.30
N LYS A 16 10.99 48.41 4.72
CA LYS A 16 10.59 47.17 4.05
C LYS A 16 10.07 47.54 2.65
N SER A 17 10.54 46.84 1.64
CA SER A 17 9.99 46.95 0.32
C SER A 17 8.62 46.26 0.24
N ASP A 18 7.77 46.63 -0.73
CA ASP A 18 6.50 45.97 -1.02
C ASP A 18 6.68 44.46 -1.21
N ARG A 19 7.83 44.03 -1.71
CA ARG A 19 8.17 42.61 -1.85
C ARG A 19 8.41 41.95 -0.49
N ASP A 20 9.03 42.63 0.44
CA ASP A 20 9.27 42.12 1.78
C ASP A 20 7.92 42.02 2.54
N LEU A 21 7.05 43.01 2.41
CA LEU A 21 5.71 43.01 3.00
C LEU A 21 4.86 41.85 2.46
N LYS A 22 4.80 41.67 1.14
CA LYS A 22 4.08 40.54 0.50
C LYS A 22 4.65 39.17 0.94
N ARG A 23 5.96 39.09 1.16
CA ARG A 23 6.57 37.86 1.65
C ARG A 23 6.17 37.55 3.10
N GLU A 24 6.14 38.56 3.98
CA GLU A 24 5.73 38.40 5.35
C GLU A 24 4.25 38.01 5.44
N GLU A 25 3.39 38.66 4.68
CA GLU A 25 1.97 38.31 4.55
C GLU A 25 1.80 36.84 4.12
N MET A 26 2.53 36.41 3.11
CA MET A 26 2.47 35.03 2.64
C MET A 26 2.99 34.04 3.68
N ILE A 27 4.03 34.37 4.44
CA ILE A 27 4.54 33.53 5.52
C ILE A 27 3.46 33.35 6.59
N SER A 28 2.81 34.43 7.02
CA SER A 28 1.72 34.40 8.01
C SER A 28 0.51 33.59 7.50
N LEU A 29 0.18 33.72 6.21
CA LEU A 29 -0.90 32.95 5.58
C LEU A 29 -0.57 31.46 5.53
N VAL A 30 0.66 31.10 5.15
CA VAL A 30 1.13 29.71 5.13
C VAL A 30 1.07 29.09 6.52
N GLU A 31 1.50 29.80 7.54
CA GLU A 31 1.42 29.36 8.94
C GLU A 31 -0.03 29.11 9.37
N ALA A 32 -0.94 30.04 9.13
CA ALA A 32 -2.35 29.90 9.46
C ALA A 32 -3.06 28.77 8.72
N VAL A 33 -2.70 28.53 7.45
CA VAL A 33 -3.22 27.38 6.67
C VAL A 33 -2.67 26.09 7.21
N HIS A 34 -1.37 26.04 7.53
CA HIS A 34 -0.74 24.83 8.07
C HIS A 34 -1.30 24.46 9.44
N GLU A 35 -1.58 25.41 10.32
CA GLU A 35 -2.20 25.15 11.63
C GLU A 35 -3.56 24.44 11.50
N LYS A 36 -4.34 24.78 10.48
CA LYS A 36 -5.64 24.14 10.20
C LYS A 36 -5.52 22.78 9.50
N HIS A 37 -4.44 22.60 8.72
CA HIS A 37 -4.27 21.46 7.81
C HIS A 37 -2.88 20.83 7.97
N ARG A 38 -2.51 20.44 9.19
CA ARG A 38 -1.18 19.96 9.56
C ARG A 38 -0.72 18.70 8.82
N SER A 39 -1.66 17.87 8.39
CA SER A 39 -1.36 16.65 7.63
C SER A 39 -0.88 16.92 6.20
N HIS A 40 -1.02 18.15 5.70
CA HIS A 40 -0.73 18.48 4.32
C HIS A 40 0.62 19.19 4.15
N GLY A 41 1.36 18.81 3.11
CA GLY A 41 2.65 19.39 2.77
C GLY A 41 2.53 20.64 1.90
N TYR A 42 3.68 21.26 1.60
CA TYR A 42 3.78 22.52 0.90
C TYR A 42 3.08 22.58 -0.48
N ARG A 43 3.04 21.47 -1.24
CA ARG A 43 2.37 21.42 -2.55
C ARG A 43 0.86 21.60 -2.43
N TRP A 44 0.28 20.87 -1.49
CA TRP A 44 -1.14 21.00 -1.17
C TRP A 44 -1.45 22.41 -0.65
N THR A 45 -0.65 22.93 0.29
CA THR A 45 -0.79 24.27 0.83
C THR A 45 -0.72 25.34 -0.27
N ALA A 46 0.18 25.18 -1.25
CA ALA A 46 0.27 26.09 -2.40
C ALA A 46 -1.01 26.05 -3.25
N ALA A 47 -1.51 24.86 -3.55
CA ALA A 47 -2.76 24.69 -4.30
C ALA A 47 -3.96 25.27 -3.55
N TYR A 48 -4.04 25.03 -2.24
CA TYR A 48 -5.10 25.56 -1.37
C TYR A 48 -5.09 27.10 -1.35
N ILE A 49 -3.92 27.72 -1.17
CA ILE A 49 -3.78 29.18 -1.16
C ILE A 49 -4.18 29.79 -2.50
N ARG A 50 -3.79 29.19 -3.63
CA ARG A 50 -4.23 29.63 -4.96
C ARG A 50 -5.75 29.56 -5.11
N LEU A 51 -6.36 28.48 -4.64
CA LEU A 51 -7.79 28.22 -4.82
C LEU A 51 -8.66 29.07 -3.89
N GLN A 52 -8.30 29.13 -2.60
CA GLN A 52 -9.16 29.76 -1.58
C GLN A 52 -8.92 31.24 -1.40
N TYR A 53 -7.68 31.70 -1.62
CA TYR A 53 -7.29 33.09 -1.38
C TYR A 53 -6.94 33.85 -2.65
N GLY A 54 -6.91 33.18 -3.81
CA GLY A 54 -6.62 33.81 -5.08
C GLY A 54 -5.17 34.27 -5.28
N TYR A 55 -4.24 33.91 -4.36
CA TYR A 55 -2.85 34.32 -4.49
C TYR A 55 -2.12 33.53 -5.57
N ASN A 56 -1.43 34.24 -6.47
CA ASN A 56 -0.54 33.60 -7.43
C ASN A 56 0.81 33.30 -6.77
N CYS A 57 0.98 32.06 -6.29
CA CYS A 57 2.19 31.60 -5.64
C CYS A 57 2.70 30.29 -6.27
N SER A 58 4.02 30.16 -6.40
CA SER A 58 4.64 28.91 -6.86
C SER A 58 4.83 27.93 -5.70
N ASP A 59 4.82 26.63 -5.99
CA ASP A 59 5.09 25.58 -5.00
C ASP A 59 6.46 25.76 -4.34
N ASN A 60 7.47 26.20 -5.12
CA ASN A 60 8.82 26.45 -4.58
C ASN A 60 8.85 27.62 -3.61
N PHE A 61 8.02 28.65 -3.82
CA PHE A 61 7.92 29.75 -2.88
C PHE A 61 7.31 29.29 -1.55
N ILE A 62 6.22 28.52 -1.59
CA ILE A 62 5.60 27.95 -0.38
C ILE A 62 6.55 26.96 0.32
N TYR A 63 7.32 26.16 -0.45
CA TYR A 63 8.37 25.32 0.14
C TYR A 63 9.40 26.15 0.93
N LYS A 64 9.83 27.31 0.42
CA LYS A 64 10.73 28.20 1.13
C LYS A 64 10.08 28.78 2.40
N CYS A 65 8.77 29.08 2.38
CA CYS A 65 8.03 29.47 3.59
C CYS A 65 8.02 28.36 4.64
N PHE A 66 7.72 27.11 4.23
CA PHE A 66 7.80 25.94 5.11
C PHE A 66 9.17 25.78 5.76
N ARG A 67 10.24 25.93 4.95
CA ARG A 67 11.62 25.87 5.46
C ARG A 67 11.92 27.02 6.43
N PHE A 68 11.43 28.21 6.17
CA PHE A 68 11.63 29.38 7.03
C PHE A 68 10.91 29.21 8.37
N LEU A 69 9.68 28.70 8.36
CA LEU A 69 8.87 28.43 9.55
C LEU A 69 9.32 27.17 10.31
N GLY A 70 10.14 26.33 9.71
CA GLY A 70 10.56 25.05 10.30
C GLY A 70 9.43 24.02 10.38
N ILE A 71 8.37 24.16 9.55
CA ILE A 71 7.20 23.29 9.55
C ILE A 71 7.28 22.22 8.46
N ALA A 72 6.62 21.09 8.71
CA ALA A 72 6.49 19.98 7.77
C ALA A 72 5.13 19.31 7.96
N ALA A 73 4.69 18.55 6.96
CA ALA A 73 3.45 17.76 7.10
C ALA A 73 3.56 16.78 8.28
N GLU A 74 2.57 16.81 9.16
CA GLU A 74 2.43 15.84 10.23
C GLU A 74 1.83 14.56 9.68
N THR A 75 2.62 13.50 9.60
CA THR A 75 2.13 12.18 9.23
C THR A 75 2.12 11.29 10.48
N LYS A 76 1.11 10.42 10.61
CA LYS A 76 1.23 9.33 11.58
C LYS A 76 2.45 8.52 11.19
N HIS A 77 3.51 8.61 11.98
CA HIS A 77 4.65 7.72 11.86
C HIS A 77 4.13 6.29 12.06
N GLN A 78 3.89 5.60 10.97
CA GLN A 78 3.91 4.15 11.03
C GLN A 78 5.36 3.81 11.34
N VAL A 79 5.59 3.33 12.56
CA VAL A 79 6.86 2.70 12.89
C VAL A 79 6.94 1.46 12.02
N HIS A 80 7.58 1.61 10.86
CA HIS A 80 7.99 0.45 10.09
C HIS A 80 9.06 -0.23 10.93
N TYR A 81 8.65 -1.20 11.76
CA TYR A 81 9.57 -2.19 12.26
C TYR A 81 10.22 -2.80 11.02
N ARG A 82 11.48 -2.43 10.75
CA ARG A 82 12.31 -3.18 9.83
C ARG A 82 12.41 -4.56 10.44
N LYS A 83 11.56 -5.47 9.98
CA LYS A 83 11.73 -6.89 10.26
C LYS A 83 13.19 -7.18 9.93
N ARG A 84 13.92 -7.84 10.86
CA ARG A 84 15.23 -8.40 10.54
C ARG A 84 15.10 -9.05 9.17
N LYS A 85 16.09 -8.85 8.29
CA LYS A 85 16.20 -9.58 7.04
C LYS A 85 16.16 -11.06 7.40
N GLU A 86 14.98 -11.64 7.37
CA GLU A 86 14.85 -13.09 7.33
C GLU A 86 15.53 -13.49 6.03
N LYS A 87 16.41 -14.47 6.08
CA LYS A 87 16.97 -15.06 4.88
C LYS A 87 15.79 -15.57 4.07
N ASP A 88 15.70 -15.15 2.81
CA ASP A 88 14.66 -15.59 1.90
C ASP A 88 14.62 -17.12 1.95
N LYS A 89 13.60 -17.69 2.58
CA LYS A 89 13.43 -19.15 2.69
C LYS A 89 13.16 -19.78 1.34
N TYR A 90 12.50 -19.03 0.47
CA TYR A 90 12.13 -19.46 -0.87
C TYR A 90 12.52 -18.39 -1.89
N PRO A 91 13.13 -18.81 -3.03
CA PRO A 91 13.49 -17.88 -4.10
C PRO A 91 12.24 -17.32 -4.78
N ASN A 92 12.34 -16.14 -5.35
CA ASN A 92 11.34 -15.62 -6.28
C ASN A 92 11.61 -16.24 -7.66
N LEU A 93 10.82 -17.24 -8.04
CA LEU A 93 11.02 -18.00 -9.29
C LEU A 93 10.45 -17.29 -10.52
N ILE A 94 9.57 -16.30 -10.32
CA ILE A 94 8.84 -15.64 -11.43
C ILE A 94 9.16 -14.15 -11.56
N PHE A 95 10.21 -13.66 -10.89
CA PHE A 95 10.57 -12.25 -10.84
C PHE A 95 10.67 -11.56 -12.21
N THR A 96 11.23 -12.25 -13.21
CA THR A 96 11.43 -11.74 -14.59
C THR A 96 10.63 -12.49 -15.64
N THR A 97 9.80 -13.45 -15.26
CA THR A 97 9.17 -14.41 -16.18
C THR A 97 7.65 -14.28 -16.26
N TRP A 98 7.08 -13.19 -15.73
CA TRP A 98 5.63 -12.95 -15.81
C TRP A 98 5.08 -12.96 -17.23
N GLU A 99 5.85 -12.46 -18.20
CA GLU A 99 5.47 -12.40 -19.62
C GLU A 99 5.60 -13.74 -20.35
N THR A 100 6.27 -14.71 -19.74
CA THR A 100 6.49 -16.04 -20.36
C THR A 100 5.44 -17.07 -19.96
N ILE A 101 4.46 -16.68 -19.15
CA ILE A 101 3.36 -17.55 -18.72
C ILE A 101 2.39 -17.68 -19.89
N ASP A 102 2.38 -18.84 -20.53
CA ASP A 102 1.65 -19.10 -21.79
C ASP A 102 0.57 -20.19 -21.68
N GLY A 103 0.35 -20.75 -20.48
CA GLY A 103 -0.63 -21.79 -20.24
C GLY A 103 -1.28 -21.77 -18.85
N PRO A 104 -2.46 -22.41 -18.73
CA PRO A 104 -3.15 -22.53 -17.45
C PRO A 104 -2.36 -23.35 -16.44
N ARG A 105 -2.50 -23.02 -15.16
CA ARG A 105 -1.90 -23.75 -14.03
C ARG A 105 -0.36 -23.73 -13.99
N GLN A 106 0.30 -22.92 -14.82
CA GLN A 106 1.75 -22.74 -14.71
C GLN A 106 2.13 -21.91 -13.49
N VAL A 107 1.38 -20.84 -13.23
CA VAL A 107 1.58 -19.97 -12.07
C VAL A 107 0.25 -19.65 -11.40
N ILE A 108 0.18 -19.97 -10.13
CA ILE A 108 -0.92 -19.59 -9.23
C ILE A 108 -0.36 -18.60 -8.24
N VAL A 109 -1.05 -17.49 -8.03
CA VAL A 109 -0.72 -16.52 -6.98
C VAL A 109 -1.73 -16.63 -5.84
N SER A 110 -1.26 -16.42 -4.61
CA SER A 110 -2.12 -16.37 -3.43
C SER A 110 -1.74 -15.19 -2.54
N ASP A 111 -2.74 -14.54 -2.00
CA ASP A 111 -2.58 -13.43 -1.06
C ASP A 111 -3.79 -13.37 -0.13
N MET A 112 -3.66 -12.59 0.93
CA MET A 112 -4.74 -12.31 1.86
C MET A 112 -5.05 -10.81 1.85
N THR A 113 -6.31 -10.49 1.67
CA THR A 113 -6.79 -9.12 1.80
C THR A 113 -7.79 -8.98 2.95
N ALA A 114 -7.69 -7.88 3.69
CA ALA A 114 -8.58 -7.62 4.81
C ALA A 114 -9.63 -6.58 4.44
N PHE A 115 -10.86 -6.85 4.83
CA PHE A 115 -12.00 -5.95 4.76
C PHE A 115 -12.41 -5.55 6.16
N LYS A 116 -12.56 -4.24 6.41
CA LYS A 116 -12.97 -3.72 7.70
C LYS A 116 -13.97 -2.59 7.50
N PHE A 117 -15.19 -2.82 7.95
CA PHE A 117 -16.25 -1.82 7.95
C PHE A 117 -17.09 -1.96 9.23
N TRP A 118 -17.43 -0.82 9.85
CA TRP A 118 -18.10 -0.77 11.14
C TRP A 118 -17.35 -1.60 12.21
N ILE A 119 -18.04 -2.59 12.76
CA ILE A 119 -17.48 -3.56 13.74
C ILE A 119 -17.08 -4.89 13.09
N LEU A 120 -17.35 -5.04 11.80
CA LEU A 120 -17.06 -6.27 11.07
C LEU A 120 -15.62 -6.28 10.54
N TYR A 121 -15.02 -7.44 10.58
CA TYR A 121 -13.69 -7.70 10.07
C TYR A 121 -13.66 -9.07 9.38
N PHE A 122 -13.13 -9.09 8.16
CA PHE A 122 -12.95 -10.31 7.37
C PHE A 122 -11.58 -10.31 6.74
N GLU A 123 -11.00 -11.49 6.63
CA GLU A 123 -9.82 -11.77 5.82
C GLU A 123 -10.25 -12.70 4.70
N VAL A 124 -9.96 -12.33 3.47
CA VAL A 124 -10.21 -13.17 2.28
C VAL A 124 -8.86 -13.63 1.77
N THR A 125 -8.64 -14.93 1.78
CA THR A 125 -7.49 -15.58 1.13
C THR A 125 -7.97 -16.15 -0.18
N PHE A 126 -7.28 -15.89 -1.27
CA PHE A 126 -7.64 -16.39 -2.60
C PHE A 126 -6.43 -17.05 -3.28
N TYR A 127 -6.73 -17.91 -4.24
CA TYR A 127 -5.78 -18.53 -5.14
C TYR A 127 -6.21 -18.24 -6.57
N PHE A 128 -5.34 -17.64 -7.36
CA PHE A 128 -5.64 -17.08 -8.66
C PHE A 128 -4.69 -17.61 -9.73
N ASP A 129 -5.23 -18.09 -10.83
CA ASP A 129 -4.44 -18.50 -11.98
C ASP A 129 -4.06 -17.29 -12.82
N VAL A 130 -2.74 -17.09 -12.98
CA VAL A 130 -2.21 -15.91 -13.67
C VAL A 130 -2.55 -15.91 -15.16
N PHE A 131 -2.66 -17.07 -15.79
CA PHE A 131 -2.96 -17.17 -17.22
C PHE A 131 -4.45 -17.02 -17.51
N THR A 132 -5.30 -17.84 -16.88
CA THR A 132 -6.75 -17.83 -17.14
C THR A 132 -7.46 -16.64 -16.53
N LYS A 133 -6.85 -15.95 -15.56
CA LYS A 133 -7.44 -14.85 -14.76
C LYS A 133 -8.63 -15.32 -13.90
N GLU A 134 -8.61 -16.57 -13.50
CA GLU A 134 -9.64 -17.21 -12.71
C GLU A 134 -9.25 -17.28 -11.23
N ILE A 135 -10.17 -16.92 -10.34
CA ILE A 135 -10.05 -17.24 -8.92
C ILE A 135 -10.41 -18.72 -8.75
N LEU A 136 -9.39 -19.54 -8.49
CA LEU A 136 -9.55 -20.99 -8.37
C LEU A 136 -10.32 -21.40 -7.13
N THR A 137 -10.02 -20.74 -6.03
CA THR A 137 -10.71 -20.90 -4.75
C THR A 137 -10.45 -19.67 -3.88
N TYR A 138 -11.35 -19.43 -2.95
CA TYR A 138 -11.18 -18.41 -1.91
C TYR A 138 -11.71 -18.92 -0.57
N ARG A 139 -11.22 -18.34 0.50
CA ARG A 139 -11.66 -18.63 1.88
C ARG A 139 -11.84 -17.34 2.65
N ILE A 140 -12.88 -17.28 3.47
CA ILE A 140 -13.23 -16.11 4.28
C ILE A 140 -13.06 -16.43 5.76
N ALA A 141 -12.16 -15.69 6.42
CA ALA A 141 -11.99 -15.75 7.87
C ALA A 141 -12.68 -14.55 8.54
N ALA A 142 -13.42 -14.83 9.58
CA ALA A 142 -14.02 -13.79 10.43
C ALA A 142 -13.13 -13.43 11.64
N ARG A 143 -11.97 -14.07 11.76
CA ARG A 143 -10.97 -13.80 12.80
C ARG A 143 -9.67 -13.39 12.16
N LYS A 144 -9.05 -12.36 12.73
CA LYS A 144 -7.76 -11.90 12.26
C LYS A 144 -6.68 -12.95 12.47
N GLY A 145 -5.94 -13.26 11.39
CA GLY A 145 -4.81 -14.20 11.45
C GLY A 145 -5.22 -15.65 11.55
N ASP A 146 -6.40 -16.00 11.06
CA ASP A 146 -6.86 -17.40 11.00
C ASP A 146 -6.09 -18.17 9.92
N SER A 147 -5.06 -18.90 10.34
CA SER A 147 -4.20 -19.66 9.44
C SER A 147 -4.89 -20.85 8.77
N GLN A 148 -6.01 -21.33 9.33
CA GLN A 148 -6.72 -22.49 8.76
C GLN A 148 -7.25 -22.21 7.37
N GLN A 149 -7.69 -20.98 7.10
CA GLN A 149 -8.23 -20.59 5.79
C GLN A 149 -7.21 -20.71 4.66
N TYR A 150 -5.93 -20.48 4.97
CA TYR A 150 -4.83 -20.66 4.00
C TYR A 150 -4.59 -22.13 3.69
N ILE A 151 -4.70 -22.97 4.72
CA ILE A 151 -4.54 -24.44 4.61
C ILE A 151 -5.69 -25.02 3.80
N ASP A 152 -6.93 -24.68 4.16
CA ASP A 152 -8.13 -25.17 3.47
C ASP A 152 -8.13 -24.74 1.99
N GLY A 153 -7.73 -23.49 1.68
CA GLY A 153 -7.58 -23.02 0.32
C GLY A 153 -6.48 -23.74 -0.46
N LEU A 154 -5.37 -24.07 0.19
CA LEU A 154 -4.31 -24.87 -0.45
C LEU A 154 -4.77 -26.30 -0.72
N GLU A 155 -5.55 -26.91 0.18
CA GLU A 155 -6.13 -28.25 -0.04
C GLU A 155 -7.08 -28.26 -1.25
N ASP A 156 -7.90 -27.21 -1.42
CA ASP A 156 -8.72 -27.06 -2.63
C ASP A 156 -7.87 -27.01 -3.90
N VAL A 157 -6.78 -26.22 -3.89
CA VAL A 157 -5.85 -26.12 -5.03
C VAL A 157 -5.21 -27.48 -5.32
N ARG A 158 -4.79 -28.23 -4.29
CA ARG A 158 -4.26 -29.59 -4.46
C ARG A 158 -5.28 -30.54 -5.09
N GLU A 159 -6.53 -30.43 -4.70
CA GLU A 159 -7.62 -31.22 -5.28
C GLU A 159 -7.82 -30.89 -6.75
N LEU A 160 -7.83 -29.59 -7.10
CA LEU A 160 -7.92 -29.09 -8.49
C LEU A 160 -6.74 -29.53 -9.35
N LEU A 161 -5.57 -29.74 -8.76
CA LEU A 161 -4.35 -30.18 -9.46
C LEU A 161 -4.19 -31.69 -9.46
N LYS A 162 -5.16 -32.49 -8.99
CA LYS A 162 -5.11 -33.95 -9.08
C LYS A 162 -5.01 -34.41 -10.54
N GLY A 163 -3.96 -35.20 -10.82
CA GLY A 163 -3.69 -35.67 -12.18
C GLY A 163 -2.90 -34.69 -13.04
N HIS A 164 -2.58 -33.50 -12.54
CA HIS A 164 -1.64 -32.59 -13.18
C HIS A 164 -0.22 -33.12 -13.00
N THR A 165 0.59 -33.11 -14.05
CA THR A 165 1.94 -33.71 -14.04
C THR A 165 3.05 -32.66 -14.11
N GLU A 166 2.74 -31.48 -14.67
CA GLU A 166 3.71 -30.43 -14.83
C GLU A 166 3.87 -29.62 -13.53
N PRO A 167 5.07 -29.08 -13.26
CA PRO A 167 5.28 -28.23 -12.09
C PRO A 167 4.42 -26.96 -12.13
N VAL A 168 3.75 -26.67 -11.02
CA VAL A 168 2.91 -25.49 -10.83
C VAL A 168 3.57 -24.56 -9.82
N VAL A 169 3.93 -23.35 -10.21
CA VAL A 169 4.53 -22.38 -9.30
C VAL A 169 3.41 -21.71 -8.47
N LEU A 170 3.45 -21.89 -7.15
CA LEU A 170 2.63 -21.17 -6.22
C LEU A 170 3.41 -19.98 -5.65
N HIS A 171 3.07 -18.77 -6.11
CA HIS A 171 3.75 -17.56 -5.71
C HIS A 171 2.96 -16.79 -4.66
N THR A 172 3.59 -16.50 -3.53
CA THR A 172 2.99 -15.84 -2.36
C THR A 172 3.89 -14.71 -1.86
N ASP A 173 3.40 -13.93 -0.91
CA ASP A 173 4.26 -13.07 -0.09
C ASP A 173 5.05 -13.91 0.95
N GLN A 174 5.93 -13.23 1.70
CA GLN A 174 6.66 -13.85 2.81
C GLN A 174 5.84 -13.85 4.12
N GLY A 175 4.53 -14.03 4.03
CA GLY A 175 3.64 -14.15 5.18
C GLY A 175 4.01 -15.35 6.06
N SER A 176 3.87 -15.19 7.38
CA SER A 176 4.24 -16.24 8.34
C SER A 176 3.50 -17.56 8.13
N VAL A 177 2.28 -17.51 7.59
CA VAL A 177 1.47 -18.71 7.30
C VAL A 177 2.06 -19.47 6.11
N TYR A 178 2.35 -18.80 5.00
CA TYR A 178 2.95 -19.40 3.81
C TYR A 178 4.35 -19.98 4.08
N ALA A 179 5.09 -19.39 5.02
CA ALA A 179 6.39 -19.89 5.47
C ALA A 179 6.30 -20.95 6.58
N SER A 180 5.09 -21.30 7.05
CA SER A 180 4.91 -22.26 8.15
C SER A 180 5.23 -23.69 7.71
N VAL A 181 5.63 -24.52 8.68
CA VAL A 181 5.89 -25.95 8.46
C VAL A 181 4.62 -26.66 7.95
N ALA A 182 3.47 -26.40 8.59
CA ALA A 182 2.20 -27.02 8.23
C ALA A 182 1.81 -26.75 6.76
N TYR A 183 1.96 -25.49 6.29
CA TYR A 183 1.66 -25.12 4.91
C TYR A 183 2.63 -25.81 3.91
N ASN A 184 3.90 -25.86 4.25
CA ASN A 184 4.91 -26.47 3.37
C ASN A 184 4.87 -28.00 3.34
N GLU A 185 4.44 -28.67 4.43
CA GLU A 185 4.20 -30.11 4.41
C GLU A 185 3.06 -30.51 3.46
N LEU A 186 2.05 -29.66 3.29
CA LEU A 186 0.98 -29.89 2.31
C LEU A 186 1.45 -29.77 0.86
N ILE A 187 2.48 -28.99 0.58
CA ILE A 187 3.06 -28.84 -0.76
C ILE A 187 4.02 -29.99 -1.09
N LYS A 188 4.62 -30.57 -0.07
CA LYS A 188 5.57 -31.67 -0.22
C LYS A 188 4.96 -32.85 -0.99
N ASP A 189 5.76 -33.43 -1.85
CA ASP A 189 5.35 -34.56 -2.70
C ASP A 189 4.17 -34.26 -3.65
N THR A 190 3.96 -32.98 -3.98
CA THR A 190 3.01 -32.53 -4.99
C THR A 190 3.73 -31.88 -6.18
N VAL A 191 2.98 -31.53 -7.24
CA VAL A 191 3.49 -30.76 -8.38
C VAL A 191 3.71 -29.27 -8.05
N ILE A 192 3.32 -28.81 -6.86
CA ILE A 192 3.39 -27.41 -6.47
C ILE A 192 4.82 -27.04 -6.03
N VAL A 193 5.34 -25.99 -6.62
CA VAL A 193 6.67 -25.42 -6.31
C VAL A 193 6.48 -24.05 -5.66
N SER A 194 6.94 -23.89 -4.42
CA SER A 194 6.83 -22.62 -3.69
C SER A 194 7.75 -21.55 -4.24
N SER A 195 7.20 -20.37 -4.45
CA SER A 195 7.91 -19.16 -4.84
C SER A 195 7.43 -18.00 -3.96
N MET A 196 8.34 -17.14 -3.51
CA MET A 196 7.95 -16.03 -2.63
C MET A 196 8.53 -14.70 -3.15
N SER A 197 7.71 -13.65 -3.11
CA SER A 197 8.16 -12.29 -3.34
C SER A 197 9.15 -11.85 -2.27
N ARG A 198 10.09 -10.97 -2.61
CA ARG A 198 11.05 -10.43 -1.65
C ARG A 198 10.34 -9.54 -0.62
N ALA A 199 10.78 -9.61 0.62
CA ALA A 199 10.17 -8.83 1.71
C ALA A 199 10.19 -7.32 1.41
N GLY A 200 9.00 -6.69 1.45
CA GLY A 200 8.84 -5.26 1.23
C GLY A 200 9.07 -4.79 -0.21
N LYS A 201 8.92 -5.68 -1.19
CA LYS A 201 8.98 -5.40 -2.63
C LYS A 201 7.63 -5.72 -3.29
N PRO A 202 6.66 -4.80 -3.24
CA PRO A 202 5.35 -4.98 -3.88
C PRO A 202 5.45 -5.29 -5.38
N THR A 203 6.42 -4.69 -6.05
CA THR A 203 6.69 -4.93 -7.47
C THR A 203 7.00 -6.37 -7.85
N ASP A 204 7.31 -7.22 -6.87
CA ASP A 204 7.58 -8.63 -7.10
C ASP A 204 6.29 -9.45 -7.27
N ASN A 205 5.13 -8.88 -6.93
CA ASN A 205 3.82 -9.52 -7.10
C ASN A 205 2.76 -8.53 -7.61
N PRO A 206 2.93 -8.00 -8.82
CA PRO A 206 2.03 -7.00 -9.39
C PRO A 206 0.62 -7.54 -9.62
N VAL A 207 0.50 -8.85 -9.82
CA VAL A 207 -0.78 -9.52 -10.05
C VAL A 207 -1.65 -9.45 -8.80
N ASN A 208 -1.12 -9.81 -7.63
CA ASN A 208 -1.87 -9.75 -6.37
C ASN A 208 -2.28 -8.31 -6.02
N GLU A 209 -1.42 -7.33 -6.26
CA GLU A 209 -1.77 -5.92 -6.02
C GLU A 209 -2.92 -5.46 -6.90
N SER A 210 -2.88 -5.83 -8.19
CA SER A 210 -3.94 -5.51 -9.14
C SER A 210 -5.27 -6.15 -8.74
N ILE A 211 -5.27 -7.46 -8.41
CA ILE A 211 -6.48 -8.19 -8.00
C ILE A 211 -7.04 -7.63 -6.70
N ASN A 212 -6.19 -7.39 -5.70
CA ASN A 212 -6.63 -6.83 -4.43
C ASN A 212 -7.26 -5.44 -4.59
N GLY A 213 -6.70 -4.61 -5.47
CA GLY A 213 -7.26 -3.30 -5.80
C GLY A 213 -8.64 -3.43 -6.43
N TRP A 214 -8.73 -4.20 -7.50
CA TRP A 214 -9.95 -4.43 -8.25
C TRP A 214 -11.06 -5.08 -7.40
N MET A 215 -10.75 -6.15 -6.68
CA MET A 215 -11.68 -6.83 -5.79
C MET A 215 -12.25 -5.89 -4.72
N LYS A 216 -11.40 -5.02 -4.14
CA LYS A 216 -11.87 -4.03 -3.16
C LYS A 216 -12.79 -3.00 -3.80
N GLU A 217 -12.47 -2.51 -4.98
CA GLU A 217 -13.32 -1.54 -5.67
C GLU A 217 -14.70 -2.13 -5.97
N GLU A 218 -14.77 -3.32 -6.57
CA GLU A 218 -16.05 -3.99 -6.85
C GLU A 218 -16.85 -4.26 -5.59
N LEU A 219 -16.23 -4.89 -4.59
CA LEU A 219 -16.94 -5.24 -3.37
C LEU A 219 -17.46 -4.00 -2.62
N TYR A 220 -16.70 -2.91 -2.58
CA TYR A 220 -17.15 -1.70 -1.90
C TYR A 220 -18.13 -0.86 -2.72
N ILE A 221 -17.94 -0.76 -4.05
CA ILE A 221 -18.71 0.14 -4.91
C ILE A 221 -19.95 -0.57 -5.48
N ASP A 222 -19.75 -1.74 -6.10
CA ASP A 222 -20.82 -2.43 -6.83
C ASP A 222 -21.66 -3.29 -5.88
N PHE A 223 -21.02 -4.04 -4.99
CA PHE A 223 -21.69 -4.91 -4.03
C PHE A 223 -21.97 -4.25 -2.68
N LYS A 224 -21.48 -3.01 -2.46
CA LYS A 224 -21.77 -2.20 -1.27
C LYS A 224 -21.59 -2.95 0.05
N ILE A 225 -20.54 -3.75 0.15
CA ILE A 225 -20.28 -4.57 1.34
C ILE A 225 -20.21 -3.75 2.63
N SER A 226 -19.95 -2.44 2.54
CA SER A 226 -19.99 -1.54 3.68
C SER A 226 -21.38 -1.39 4.30
N GLU A 227 -22.45 -1.77 3.58
CA GLU A 227 -23.83 -1.76 4.07
C GLU A 227 -24.20 -3.06 4.79
N CYS A 228 -23.39 -4.13 4.66
CA CYS A 228 -23.60 -5.39 5.35
C CYS A 228 -23.55 -5.19 6.86
N SER A 229 -24.56 -5.67 7.57
CA SER A 229 -24.68 -5.60 9.03
C SER A 229 -24.30 -6.91 9.73
N ARG A 230 -24.27 -8.02 8.99
CA ARG A 230 -23.97 -9.37 9.46
C ARG A 230 -22.97 -10.10 8.58
N LYS A 231 -22.34 -11.12 9.18
CA LYS A 231 -21.33 -11.95 8.51
C LYS A 231 -21.89 -12.73 7.33
N ASP A 232 -23.12 -13.22 7.47
CA ASP A 232 -23.77 -14.02 6.45
C ASP A 232 -23.99 -13.20 5.17
N GLU A 233 -24.41 -11.95 5.31
CA GLU A 233 -24.58 -11.01 4.20
C GLU A 233 -23.29 -10.78 3.42
N PHE A 234 -22.13 -10.73 4.10
CA PHE A 234 -20.84 -10.60 3.44
C PHE A 234 -20.44 -11.88 2.69
N ALA A 235 -20.74 -13.06 3.26
CA ALA A 235 -20.38 -14.34 2.66
C ALA A 235 -21.26 -14.68 1.44
N GLU A 236 -22.45 -14.08 1.36
CA GLU A 236 -23.38 -14.22 0.24
C GLU A 236 -23.20 -13.14 -0.84
N ALA A 237 -22.35 -12.14 -0.58
CA ALA A 237 -21.95 -11.18 -1.61
C ALA A 237 -21.19 -11.94 -2.72
N PRO A 238 -21.55 -11.76 -3.98
CA PRO A 238 -21.04 -12.57 -5.09
C PRO A 238 -19.55 -12.42 -5.35
#